data_4f0abe842c2e9737565a1f44bd323778
#
_entry.id   4f0abe842c2e9737565a1f44bd323778
#
_cell.length_a   1.000
_cell.length_b   1.000
_cell.length_c   1.000
_cell.angle_alpha   90.00
_cell.angle_beta   90.00
_cell.angle_gamma   90.00
#
_symmetry.space_group_name_H-M   'P 1'
#
loop_
_entity.id
_entity.type
_entity.pdbx_description
1 polymer ?
#
loop_
_entity_poly.entity_id
_entity_poly.type
_entity_poly.pdbx_seq_one_letter_code
_entity_poly.pdbx_strand_id
1 'polypeptide(L)'
;MKKIITMMAVLALMTATSCAQDSKPAQKVMTEAEMQEALAPLFTKLQAIPDDANAEATMQKEALSFMKENKNDAGAYVIRNLLAFTMPTDELIKLVDGDEYFKNHPLLQEAKKEWAVQAETGEGKMFKDFEAEYEGKVTKLSDYVGKGKYVLVDFWASWCGPCRAEIPNLIKVYNQYKGEKFEVLGVATWDKPEDTKKAIEQMGIPYPQMLNAQKAGSDAYGISGIPQIILFGPDGKIVKRNLRGEAIEKTVAKLLK
;
A
#
# COMPACT_ATOMS: atom_id res chain seq x y z
N MET A 1 -2.01 15.31 4.67
CA MET A 1 -3.35 14.75 4.96
C MET A 1 -4.45 15.24 4.03
N LYS A 2 -4.56 16.51 3.65
CA LYS A 2 -5.49 16.94 2.57
C LYS A 2 -5.37 16.10 1.28
N LYS A 3 -4.19 15.62 0.94
CA LYS A 3 -3.96 14.70 -0.20
C LYS A 3 -4.56 13.30 -0.02
N ILE A 4 -4.68 12.79 1.20
CA ILE A 4 -5.30 11.47 1.47
C ILE A 4 -6.82 11.58 1.29
N ILE A 5 -7.42 12.66 1.76
CA ILE A 5 -8.86 12.93 1.61
C ILE A 5 -9.20 13.16 0.13
N THR A 6 -8.33 13.84 -0.62
CA THR A 6 -8.52 14.06 -2.07
C THR A 6 -8.34 12.77 -2.88
N MET A 7 -7.47 11.84 -2.44
CA MET A 7 -7.31 10.53 -3.09
C MET A 7 -8.52 9.60 -2.88
N MET A 8 -9.24 9.74 -1.76
CA MET A 8 -10.47 8.97 -1.51
C MET A 8 -11.67 9.49 -2.30
N ALA A 9 -11.63 10.74 -2.77
CA ALA A 9 -12.69 11.32 -3.62
C ALA A 9 -12.67 10.79 -5.06
N VAL A 10 -11.61 10.10 -5.49
CA VAL A 10 -11.58 9.35 -6.75
C VAL A 10 -12.02 7.93 -6.48
N LEU A 11 -13.34 7.73 -6.38
CA LEU A 11 -13.95 6.42 -6.42
C LEU A 11 -13.68 5.83 -7.81
N ALA A 12 -12.57 5.10 -7.96
CA ALA A 12 -12.33 4.31 -9.15
C ALA A 12 -13.36 3.18 -9.15
N LEU A 13 -14.34 3.30 -10.05
CA LEU A 13 -15.27 2.23 -10.41
C LEU A 13 -14.47 0.99 -10.78
N MET A 14 -14.41 0.00 -9.90
CA MET A 14 -14.10 -1.36 -10.32
C MET A 14 -15.41 -2.11 -10.42
N THR A 15 -15.90 -2.24 -11.64
CA THR A 15 -16.96 -3.17 -11.99
C THR A 15 -16.47 -4.59 -11.68
N ALA A 16 -16.95 -5.14 -10.57
CA ALA A 16 -16.79 -6.56 -10.30
C ALA A 16 -17.69 -7.32 -11.26
N THR A 17 -17.09 -7.88 -12.31
CA THR A 17 -17.77 -8.86 -13.17
C THR A 17 -17.92 -10.15 -12.36
N SER A 18 -19.12 -10.37 -11.85
CA SER A 18 -19.49 -11.58 -11.12
C SER A 18 -19.52 -12.77 -12.09
N CYS A 19 -18.61 -13.73 -11.90
CA CYS A 19 -18.86 -15.12 -12.28
C CYS A 19 -19.67 -15.78 -11.17
N ALA A 20 -20.93 -16.03 -11.44
CA ALA A 20 -21.82 -16.77 -10.55
C ALA A 20 -21.47 -18.26 -10.57
N GLN A 21 -21.20 -18.84 -9.38
CA GLN A 21 -21.50 -20.23 -9.09
C GLN A 21 -21.72 -20.46 -7.58
N ASP A 22 -22.92 -21.00 -7.30
CA ASP A 22 -23.41 -21.78 -6.16
C ASP A 22 -23.62 -21.19 -4.76
N SER A 23 -24.92 -20.94 -4.47
CA SER A 23 -25.71 -21.28 -3.28
C SER A 23 -25.24 -20.84 -1.88
N LYS A 24 -25.46 -19.57 -1.58
CA LYS A 24 -25.99 -19.00 -0.32
C LYS A 24 -26.88 -17.82 -0.70
N PRO A 25 -27.90 -17.43 0.13
CA PRO A 25 -28.70 -16.26 -0.20
C PRO A 25 -27.73 -15.07 -0.38
N ALA A 26 -27.72 -14.53 -1.59
CA ALA A 26 -26.82 -13.46 -1.97
C ALA A 26 -27.11 -12.27 -1.03
N GLN A 27 -26.15 -11.91 -0.20
CA GLN A 27 -26.18 -10.69 0.58
C GLN A 27 -26.35 -9.55 -0.44
N LYS A 28 -27.44 -8.76 -0.31
CA LYS A 28 -27.70 -7.66 -1.24
C LYS A 28 -26.51 -6.70 -1.17
N VAL A 29 -25.73 -6.66 -2.21
CA VAL A 29 -24.60 -5.73 -2.33
C VAL A 29 -25.17 -4.32 -2.56
N MET A 30 -24.68 -3.32 -1.83
CA MET A 30 -25.07 -1.91 -2.03
C MET A 30 -24.69 -1.47 -3.46
N THR A 31 -25.61 -0.75 -4.11
CA THR A 31 -25.30 -0.06 -5.36
C THR A 31 -24.32 1.09 -5.10
N GLU A 32 -23.70 1.58 -6.15
CA GLU A 32 -22.78 2.73 -6.04
C GLU A 32 -23.48 3.96 -5.43
N ALA A 33 -24.71 4.26 -5.82
CA ALA A 33 -25.49 5.37 -5.28
C ALA A 33 -25.79 5.18 -3.79
N GLU A 34 -26.24 4.00 -3.37
CA GLU A 34 -26.46 3.65 -1.96
C GLU A 34 -25.17 3.77 -1.13
N MET A 35 -24.02 3.37 -1.70
CA MET A 35 -22.71 3.49 -1.06
C MET A 35 -22.30 4.96 -0.89
N GLN A 36 -22.44 5.77 -1.92
CA GLN A 36 -22.14 7.20 -1.87
C GLN A 36 -23.01 7.94 -0.84
N GLU A 37 -24.31 7.66 -0.81
CA GLU A 37 -25.25 8.22 0.18
C GLU A 37 -24.87 7.82 1.61
N ALA A 38 -24.56 6.54 1.83
CA ALA A 38 -24.19 6.04 3.14
C ALA A 38 -22.86 6.65 3.65
N LEU A 39 -21.88 6.88 2.77
CA LEU A 39 -20.56 7.43 3.13
C LEU A 39 -20.53 8.95 3.25
N ALA A 40 -21.48 9.70 2.65
CA ALA A 40 -21.49 11.15 2.62
C ALA A 40 -21.38 11.81 4.00
N PRO A 41 -22.10 11.36 5.07
CA PRO A 41 -21.97 11.95 6.40
C PRO A 41 -20.57 11.79 7.00
N LEU A 42 -19.93 10.63 6.77
CA LEU A 42 -18.54 10.40 7.21
C LEU A 42 -17.57 11.32 6.48
N PHE A 43 -17.66 11.41 5.16
CA PHE A 43 -16.76 12.28 4.38
C PHE A 43 -16.89 13.76 4.77
N THR A 44 -18.09 14.23 5.07
CA THR A 44 -18.32 15.59 5.57
C THR A 44 -17.57 15.83 6.89
N LYS A 45 -17.64 14.88 7.83
CA LYS A 45 -16.90 14.95 9.09
C LYS A 45 -15.39 14.92 8.88
N LEU A 46 -14.90 14.02 8.01
CA LEU A 46 -13.46 13.89 7.72
C LEU A 46 -12.87 15.16 7.06
N GLN A 47 -13.63 15.82 6.18
CA GLN A 47 -13.22 17.09 5.57
C GLN A 47 -13.10 18.24 6.56
N ALA A 48 -13.86 18.20 7.67
CA ALA A 48 -13.83 19.20 8.71
C ALA A 48 -12.68 19.01 9.72
N ILE A 49 -11.95 17.89 9.68
CA ILE A 49 -10.82 17.60 10.57
C ILE A 49 -9.67 18.57 10.26
N PRO A 50 -9.16 19.33 11.26
CA PRO A 50 -7.98 20.18 11.08
C PRO A 50 -6.75 19.38 10.68
N ASP A 51 -5.86 19.99 9.89
CA ASP A 51 -4.58 19.37 9.50
C ASP A 51 -3.54 19.59 10.59
N ASP A 52 -3.70 18.90 11.71
CA ASP A 52 -2.84 18.98 12.90
C ASP A 52 -2.31 17.60 13.32
N ALA A 53 -1.56 17.56 14.42
CA ALA A 53 -0.97 16.33 14.95
C ALA A 53 -2.00 15.28 15.41
N ASN A 54 -3.26 15.66 15.63
CA ASN A 54 -4.32 14.77 16.10
C ASN A 54 -5.25 14.31 14.97
N ALA A 55 -5.05 14.80 13.75
CA ALA A 55 -5.95 14.55 12.62
C ALA A 55 -6.11 13.04 12.33
N GLU A 56 -5.03 12.25 12.39
CA GLU A 56 -5.09 10.81 12.15
C GLU A 56 -5.91 10.08 13.23
N ALA A 57 -5.68 10.41 14.50
CA ALA A 57 -6.44 9.83 15.62
C ALA A 57 -7.93 10.22 15.56
N THR A 58 -8.22 11.45 15.16
CA THR A 58 -9.60 11.92 14.97
C THR A 58 -10.28 11.19 13.82
N MET A 59 -9.60 11.04 12.69
CA MET A 59 -10.08 10.30 11.52
C MET A 59 -10.36 8.83 11.88
N GLN A 60 -9.44 8.17 12.59
CA GLN A 60 -9.63 6.81 13.08
C GLN A 60 -10.85 6.69 13.99
N LYS A 61 -11.04 7.63 14.92
CA LYS A 61 -12.20 7.67 15.82
C LYS A 61 -13.53 7.78 15.07
N GLU A 62 -13.62 8.71 14.10
CA GLU A 62 -14.84 8.87 13.27
C GLU A 62 -15.11 7.62 12.43
N ALA A 63 -14.07 7.01 11.85
CA ALA A 63 -14.21 5.77 11.09
C ALA A 63 -14.69 4.60 11.96
N LEU A 64 -14.16 4.45 13.20
CA LEU A 64 -14.60 3.43 14.15
C LEU A 64 -16.04 3.64 14.60
N SER A 65 -16.48 4.90 14.81
CA SER A 65 -17.88 5.20 15.11
C SER A 65 -18.79 4.81 13.95
N PHE A 66 -18.42 5.24 12.76
CA PHE A 66 -19.19 4.96 11.55
C PHE A 66 -19.40 3.46 11.31
N MET A 67 -18.35 2.64 11.38
CA MET A 67 -18.45 1.20 11.17
C MET A 67 -19.35 0.50 12.21
N LYS A 68 -19.37 0.99 13.46
CA LYS A 68 -20.24 0.44 14.52
C LYS A 68 -21.72 0.70 14.25
N GLU A 69 -22.01 1.86 13.69
CA GLU A 69 -23.38 2.29 13.36
C GLU A 69 -23.85 1.71 12.02
N ASN A 70 -22.91 1.34 11.15
CA ASN A 70 -23.18 0.87 9.78
C ASN A 70 -22.63 -0.54 9.56
N LYS A 71 -23.35 -1.56 10.06
CA LYS A 71 -23.06 -2.98 9.80
C LYS A 71 -23.59 -3.38 8.43
N ASN A 72 -22.96 -2.86 7.38
CA ASN A 72 -23.29 -3.01 5.98
C ASN A 72 -22.03 -2.87 5.11
N ASP A 73 -22.19 -2.88 3.78
CA ASP A 73 -21.06 -2.72 2.84
C ASP A 73 -20.30 -1.42 3.03
N ALA A 74 -20.97 -0.32 3.42
CA ALA A 74 -20.30 0.97 3.69
C ALA A 74 -19.37 0.90 4.91
N GLY A 75 -19.79 0.20 5.97
CA GLY A 75 -18.93 -0.05 7.13
C GLY A 75 -17.74 -0.93 6.75
N ALA A 76 -17.96 -1.99 5.96
CA ALA A 76 -16.88 -2.83 5.45
C ALA A 76 -15.89 -2.05 4.55
N TYR A 77 -16.42 -1.15 3.71
CA TYR A 77 -15.61 -0.26 2.89
C TYR A 77 -14.72 0.67 3.74
N VAL A 78 -15.26 1.24 4.82
CA VAL A 78 -14.50 2.11 5.75
C VAL A 78 -13.41 1.32 6.46
N ILE A 79 -13.68 0.09 6.88
CA ILE A 79 -12.65 -0.78 7.47
C ILE A 79 -11.51 -1.01 6.46
N ARG A 80 -11.83 -1.43 5.24
CA ARG A 80 -10.82 -1.75 4.23
C ARG A 80 -10.00 -0.55 3.76
N ASN A 81 -10.65 0.61 3.57
CA ASN A 81 -10.05 1.74 2.86
C ASN A 81 -9.64 2.92 3.77
N LEU A 82 -10.10 2.94 5.02
CA LEU A 82 -9.75 4.01 5.93
C LEU A 82 -9.04 3.48 7.18
N LEU A 83 -9.63 2.53 7.90
CA LEU A 83 -9.00 1.97 9.09
C LEU A 83 -7.71 1.21 8.77
N ALA A 84 -7.63 0.55 7.62
CA ALA A 84 -6.41 -0.13 7.19
C ALA A 84 -5.20 0.80 6.99
N PHE A 85 -5.39 2.11 6.85
CA PHE A 85 -4.30 3.09 6.79
C PHE A 85 -3.93 3.71 8.14
N THR A 86 -4.80 3.60 9.14
CA THR A 86 -4.66 4.30 10.43
C THR A 86 -4.52 3.34 11.61
N MET A 87 -4.66 2.04 11.39
CA MET A 87 -4.56 1.02 12.45
C MET A 87 -3.46 0.00 12.14
N PRO A 88 -2.79 -0.52 13.18
CA PRO A 88 -1.95 -1.71 13.05
C PRO A 88 -2.74 -2.90 12.50
N THR A 89 -2.13 -3.67 11.62
CA THR A 89 -2.81 -4.75 10.88
C THR A 89 -3.36 -5.84 11.80
N ASP A 90 -2.67 -6.15 12.90
CA ASP A 90 -3.13 -7.14 13.88
C ASP A 90 -4.36 -6.66 14.68
N GLU A 91 -4.44 -5.37 14.98
CA GLU A 91 -5.61 -4.76 15.62
C GLU A 91 -6.80 -4.72 14.65
N LEU A 92 -6.54 -4.43 13.39
CA LEU A 92 -7.55 -4.41 12.33
C LEU A 92 -8.16 -5.80 12.12
N ILE A 93 -7.34 -6.86 12.12
CA ILE A 93 -7.81 -8.24 12.02
C ILE A 93 -8.67 -8.60 13.24
N LYS A 94 -8.23 -8.25 14.45
CA LYS A 94 -9.01 -8.48 15.68
C LYS A 94 -10.35 -7.73 15.67
N LEU A 95 -10.36 -6.50 15.16
CA LEU A 95 -11.57 -5.71 15.00
C LEU A 95 -12.60 -6.40 14.10
N VAL A 96 -12.14 -6.90 12.95
CA VAL A 96 -13.01 -7.61 12.00
C VAL A 96 -13.48 -8.95 12.56
N ASP A 97 -12.59 -9.73 13.18
CA ASP A 97 -12.94 -11.03 13.76
C ASP A 97 -13.87 -10.94 14.97
N GLY A 98 -13.86 -9.82 15.66
CA GLY A 98 -14.74 -9.54 16.80
C GLY A 98 -16.17 -9.20 16.44
N ASP A 99 -16.52 -8.98 15.16
CA ASP A 99 -17.86 -8.63 14.71
C ASP A 99 -18.40 -9.65 13.71
N GLU A 100 -19.54 -10.27 14.02
CA GLU A 100 -20.11 -11.37 13.20
C GLU A 100 -20.51 -10.92 11.78
N TYR A 101 -20.88 -9.66 11.57
CA TYR A 101 -21.16 -9.16 10.23
C TYR A 101 -19.87 -9.00 9.42
N PHE A 102 -18.90 -8.27 9.97
CA PHE A 102 -17.65 -7.95 9.28
C PHE A 102 -16.75 -9.17 9.10
N LYS A 103 -16.72 -10.07 10.07
CA LYS A 103 -15.96 -11.33 10.01
C LYS A 103 -16.31 -12.17 8.79
N ASN A 104 -17.59 -12.18 8.39
CA ASN A 104 -18.09 -12.99 7.27
C ASN A 104 -18.25 -12.17 5.98
N HIS A 105 -17.94 -10.87 5.99
CA HIS A 105 -18.12 -10.01 4.82
C HIS A 105 -17.09 -10.32 3.72
N PRO A 106 -17.51 -10.58 2.45
CA PRO A 106 -16.62 -11.04 1.38
C PRO A 106 -15.42 -10.11 1.14
N LEU A 107 -15.67 -8.80 1.10
CA LEU A 107 -14.62 -7.77 0.93
C LEU A 107 -13.55 -7.87 2.02
N LEU A 108 -13.93 -8.12 3.27
CA LEU A 108 -13.01 -8.19 4.40
C LEU A 108 -12.32 -9.53 4.52
N GLN A 109 -12.97 -10.62 4.07
CA GLN A 109 -12.31 -11.92 3.97
C GLN A 109 -11.14 -11.89 2.98
N GLU A 110 -11.30 -11.19 1.85
CA GLU A 110 -10.21 -11.00 0.88
C GLU A 110 -9.13 -10.09 1.45
N ALA A 111 -9.54 -8.96 2.06
CA ALA A 111 -8.62 -8.04 2.70
C ALA A 111 -7.79 -8.70 3.82
N LYS A 112 -8.38 -9.59 4.62
CA LYS A 112 -7.66 -10.31 5.68
C LYS A 112 -6.51 -11.16 5.17
N LYS A 113 -6.60 -11.74 3.97
CA LYS A 113 -5.49 -12.49 3.36
C LYS A 113 -4.31 -11.55 3.10
N GLU A 114 -4.57 -10.36 2.55
CA GLU A 114 -3.54 -9.33 2.34
C GLU A 114 -2.95 -8.86 3.68
N TRP A 115 -3.81 -8.57 4.66
CA TRP A 115 -3.38 -8.13 5.98
C TRP A 115 -2.55 -9.18 6.73
N ALA A 116 -2.88 -10.47 6.59
CA ALA A 116 -2.06 -11.55 7.15
C ALA A 116 -0.64 -11.53 6.57
N VAL A 117 -0.51 -11.37 5.26
CA VAL A 117 0.81 -11.23 4.59
C VAL A 117 1.51 -9.95 5.05
N GLN A 118 0.80 -8.83 5.19
CA GLN A 118 1.36 -7.58 5.71
C GLN A 118 1.87 -7.72 7.15
N ALA A 119 1.16 -8.46 8.00
CA ALA A 119 1.60 -8.73 9.37
C ALA A 119 2.90 -9.55 9.41
N GLU A 120 3.03 -10.54 8.50
CA GLU A 120 4.26 -11.33 8.35
C GLU A 120 5.44 -10.52 7.79
N THR A 121 5.16 -9.46 7.04
CA THR A 121 6.14 -8.55 6.43
C THR A 121 6.06 -7.14 7.04
N GLY A 122 5.73 -7.05 8.34
CA GLY A 122 5.69 -5.80 9.10
C GLY A 122 7.08 -5.30 9.52
N GLU A 123 7.11 -4.10 10.11
CA GLU A 123 8.34 -3.52 10.65
C GLU A 123 8.98 -4.45 11.69
N GLY A 124 10.30 -4.64 11.61
CA GLY A 124 11.08 -5.58 12.43
C GLY A 124 11.10 -7.03 11.93
N LYS A 125 10.25 -7.41 10.96
CA LYS A 125 10.25 -8.74 10.35
C LYS A 125 11.33 -8.87 9.27
N MET A 126 11.78 -10.09 9.01
CA MET A 126 12.68 -10.39 7.91
C MET A 126 11.98 -10.20 6.57
N PHE A 127 12.74 -9.82 5.54
CA PHE A 127 12.21 -9.75 4.20
C PHE A 127 11.74 -11.12 3.70
N LYS A 128 10.72 -11.12 2.86
CA LYS A 128 10.34 -12.28 2.05
C LYS A 128 10.97 -12.13 0.67
N ASP A 129 11.71 -13.14 0.24
CA ASP A 129 12.31 -13.12 -1.11
C ASP A 129 11.26 -13.36 -2.18
N PHE A 130 11.46 -12.75 -3.33
CA PHE A 130 10.73 -13.02 -4.56
C PHE A 130 11.65 -12.75 -5.74
N GLU A 131 11.29 -13.26 -6.90
CA GLU A 131 12.06 -13.10 -8.11
C GLU A 131 11.21 -12.61 -9.29
N ALA A 132 11.88 -12.00 -10.26
CA ALA A 132 11.32 -11.62 -11.54
C ALA A 132 12.28 -12.02 -12.65
N GLU A 133 11.74 -12.54 -13.75
CA GLU A 133 12.51 -12.86 -14.94
C GLU A 133 12.16 -11.88 -16.05
N TYR A 134 13.19 -11.31 -16.65
CA TYR A 134 13.06 -10.47 -17.82
C TYR A 134 14.22 -10.71 -18.79
N GLU A 135 13.91 -10.99 -20.07
CA GLU A 135 14.89 -11.27 -21.14
C GLU A 135 15.90 -12.39 -20.76
N GLY A 136 15.43 -13.45 -20.10
CA GLY A 136 16.25 -14.59 -19.67
C GLY A 136 17.10 -14.33 -18.42
N LYS A 137 17.02 -13.14 -17.82
CA LYS A 137 17.72 -12.81 -16.59
C LYS A 137 16.75 -12.86 -15.40
N VAL A 138 17.03 -13.72 -14.42
CA VAL A 138 16.34 -13.74 -13.13
C VAL A 138 17.01 -12.75 -12.19
N THR A 139 16.20 -11.91 -11.54
CA THR A 139 16.62 -10.97 -10.50
C THR A 139 15.80 -11.26 -9.24
N LYS A 140 16.46 -11.36 -8.09
CA LYS A 140 15.83 -11.64 -6.79
C LYS A 140 15.92 -10.41 -5.88
N LEU A 141 14.95 -10.24 -4.99
CA LEU A 141 15.04 -9.21 -3.95
C LEU A 141 16.29 -9.43 -3.09
N SER A 142 16.64 -10.69 -2.81
CA SER A 142 17.84 -11.08 -2.08
C SER A 142 19.16 -10.74 -2.77
N ASP A 143 19.16 -10.33 -4.04
CA ASP A 143 20.36 -9.80 -4.71
C ASP A 143 20.74 -8.43 -4.13
N TYR A 144 19.80 -7.72 -3.54
CA TYR A 144 19.97 -6.37 -3.00
C TYR A 144 19.81 -6.32 -1.48
N VAL A 145 18.75 -6.93 -0.92
CA VAL A 145 18.38 -6.89 0.49
C VAL A 145 19.14 -7.91 1.32
N GLY A 146 19.53 -7.54 2.55
CA GLY A 146 20.29 -8.44 3.44
C GLY A 146 21.77 -8.58 3.08
N LYS A 147 22.33 -7.62 2.33
CA LYS A 147 23.75 -7.58 1.89
C LYS A 147 24.59 -6.55 2.62
N GLY A 148 24.21 -6.17 3.86
CA GLY A 148 24.96 -5.22 4.65
C GLY A 148 24.65 -3.74 4.34
N LYS A 149 23.65 -3.47 3.47
CA LYS A 149 23.21 -2.11 3.11
C LYS A 149 21.75 -1.89 3.53
N TYR A 150 21.40 -0.65 3.79
CA TYR A 150 20.00 -0.23 3.74
C TYR A 150 19.54 -0.20 2.29
N VAL A 151 18.37 -0.76 2.01
CA VAL A 151 17.77 -0.75 0.67
C VAL A 151 16.36 -0.17 0.73
N LEU A 152 16.16 0.93 0.00
CA LEU A 152 14.85 1.54 -0.17
C LEU A 152 14.20 0.95 -1.42
N VAL A 153 13.15 0.15 -1.25
CA VAL A 153 12.46 -0.53 -2.35
C VAL A 153 11.16 0.19 -2.67
N ASP A 154 11.01 0.61 -3.93
CA ASP A 154 9.82 1.27 -4.46
C ASP A 154 9.05 0.32 -5.40
N PHE A 155 7.89 -0.14 -4.97
CA PHE A 155 6.94 -0.87 -5.81
C PHE A 155 6.10 0.14 -6.60
N TRP A 156 6.31 0.17 -7.92
CA TRP A 156 5.75 1.21 -8.78
C TRP A 156 5.33 0.70 -10.16
N ALA A 157 4.64 1.54 -10.93
CA ALA A 157 4.32 1.29 -12.33
C ALA A 157 4.36 2.59 -13.14
N SER A 158 4.62 2.46 -14.44
CA SER A 158 4.70 3.59 -15.37
C SER A 158 3.39 4.38 -15.48
N TRP A 159 2.26 3.71 -15.39
CA TRP A 159 0.92 4.28 -15.43
C TRP A 159 0.45 4.89 -14.11
N CYS A 160 1.17 4.64 -13.00
CA CYS A 160 0.79 5.08 -11.66
C CYS A 160 1.18 6.56 -11.44
N GLY A 161 0.23 7.47 -11.52
CA GLY A 161 0.46 8.91 -11.32
C GLY A 161 1.10 9.25 -9.97
N PRO A 162 0.57 8.78 -8.82
CA PRO A 162 1.19 8.98 -7.51
C PRO A 162 2.61 8.43 -7.40
N CYS A 163 2.90 7.27 -8.03
CA CYS A 163 4.26 6.72 -8.06
C CYS A 163 5.23 7.67 -8.78
N ARG A 164 4.82 8.17 -9.95
CA ARG A 164 5.61 9.14 -10.73
C ARG A 164 5.89 10.42 -9.95
N ALA A 165 4.97 10.84 -9.09
CA ALA A 165 5.16 12.01 -8.23
C ALA A 165 6.19 11.78 -7.11
N GLU A 166 6.43 10.54 -6.67
CA GLU A 166 7.45 10.18 -5.68
C GLU A 166 8.86 10.00 -6.29
N ILE A 167 8.97 9.67 -7.57
CA ILE A 167 10.26 9.41 -8.23
C ILE A 167 11.28 10.55 -8.04
N PRO A 168 10.94 11.86 -8.16
CA PRO A 168 11.90 12.94 -7.88
C PRO A 168 12.49 12.88 -6.46
N ASN A 169 11.69 12.52 -5.44
CA ASN A 169 12.17 12.35 -4.07
C ASN A 169 13.14 11.17 -3.96
N LEU A 170 12.82 10.05 -4.63
CA LEU A 170 13.69 8.86 -4.67
C LEU A 170 15.00 9.14 -5.39
N ILE A 171 14.99 9.85 -6.52
CA ILE A 171 16.20 10.28 -7.24
C ILE A 171 17.08 11.16 -6.35
N LYS A 172 16.48 12.14 -5.64
CA LYS A 172 17.20 13.00 -4.70
C LYS A 172 17.90 12.18 -3.62
N VAL A 173 17.16 11.28 -2.97
CA VAL A 173 17.69 10.42 -1.89
C VAL A 173 18.76 9.47 -2.43
N TYR A 174 18.54 8.86 -3.59
CA TYR A 174 19.53 8.02 -4.24
C TYR A 174 20.83 8.77 -4.50
N ASN A 175 20.78 9.93 -5.15
CA ASN A 175 21.96 10.70 -5.50
C ASN A 175 22.74 11.19 -4.26
N GLN A 176 22.03 11.46 -3.15
CA GLN A 176 22.63 11.95 -1.93
C GLN A 176 23.26 10.84 -1.08
N TYR A 177 22.69 9.63 -1.05
CA TYR A 177 23.07 8.60 -0.09
C TYR A 177 23.60 7.31 -0.71
N LYS A 178 23.49 7.11 -2.04
CA LYS A 178 23.98 5.88 -2.70
C LYS A 178 25.44 5.59 -2.38
N GLY A 179 25.75 4.31 -2.14
CA GLY A 179 27.11 3.89 -1.85
C GLY A 179 27.18 2.56 -1.13
N GLU A 180 28.19 2.40 -0.29
CA GLU A 180 28.43 1.15 0.44
C GLU A 180 27.34 0.84 1.46
N LYS A 181 26.68 1.87 2.01
CA LYS A 181 25.69 1.73 3.09
C LYS A 181 24.24 1.85 2.64
N PHE A 182 23.97 2.32 1.40
CA PHE A 182 22.60 2.60 0.96
C PHE A 182 22.41 2.37 -0.54
N GLU A 183 21.25 1.87 -0.90
CA GLU A 183 20.80 1.65 -2.27
C GLU A 183 19.29 1.96 -2.39
N VAL A 184 18.85 2.27 -3.61
CA VAL A 184 17.43 2.33 -3.99
C VAL A 184 17.18 1.27 -5.07
N LEU A 185 16.07 0.55 -4.97
CA LEU A 185 15.64 -0.44 -5.94
C LEU A 185 14.19 -0.15 -6.36
N GLY A 186 13.95 0.04 -7.64
CA GLY A 186 12.59 0.05 -8.20
C GLY A 186 12.13 -1.38 -8.53
N VAL A 187 10.88 -1.68 -8.21
CA VAL A 187 10.23 -2.96 -8.53
C VAL A 187 9.01 -2.68 -9.39
N ALA A 188 9.10 -3.01 -10.68
CA ALA A 188 8.00 -2.81 -11.63
C ALA A 188 6.87 -3.80 -11.37
N THR A 189 5.77 -3.28 -10.79
CA THR A 189 4.62 -4.04 -10.29
C THR A 189 3.42 -3.75 -11.19
N TRP A 190 2.76 -4.80 -11.71
CA TRP A 190 1.57 -4.70 -12.57
C TRP A 190 1.77 -3.84 -13.83
N ASP A 191 2.97 -3.88 -14.39
CA ASP A 191 3.35 -3.03 -15.50
C ASP A 191 3.97 -3.84 -16.66
N LYS A 192 3.87 -3.32 -17.88
CA LYS A 192 4.57 -3.91 -19.02
C LYS A 192 6.02 -3.46 -19.02
N PRO A 193 6.98 -4.38 -19.18
CA PRO A 193 8.39 -4.03 -19.14
C PRO A 193 8.78 -2.90 -20.11
N GLU A 194 8.19 -2.86 -21.31
CA GLU A 194 8.46 -1.85 -22.33
C GLU A 194 7.97 -0.45 -21.88
N ASP A 195 6.83 -0.38 -21.21
CA ASP A 195 6.29 0.88 -20.69
C ASP A 195 7.09 1.35 -19.48
N THR A 196 7.49 0.41 -18.61
CA THR A 196 8.43 0.67 -17.50
C THR A 196 9.75 1.25 -18.02
N LYS A 197 10.38 0.63 -19.03
CA LYS A 197 11.64 1.11 -19.64
C LYS A 197 11.51 2.52 -20.17
N LYS A 198 10.45 2.81 -20.92
CA LYS A 198 10.16 4.17 -21.43
C LYS A 198 10.03 5.19 -20.29
N ALA A 199 9.33 4.83 -19.20
CA ALA A 199 9.18 5.71 -18.07
C ALA A 199 10.50 5.96 -17.34
N ILE A 200 11.36 4.94 -17.20
CA ILE A 200 12.71 5.07 -16.63
C ILE A 200 13.53 6.10 -17.42
N GLU A 201 13.55 5.99 -18.76
CA GLU A 201 14.26 6.93 -19.65
C GLU A 201 13.68 8.34 -19.55
N GLN A 202 12.36 8.49 -19.67
CA GLN A 202 11.67 9.78 -19.65
C GLN A 202 11.87 10.54 -18.33
N MET A 203 11.93 9.82 -17.21
CA MET A 203 12.06 10.40 -15.88
C MET A 203 13.52 10.46 -15.39
N GLY A 204 14.46 9.91 -16.17
CA GLY A 204 15.89 9.88 -15.82
C GLY A 204 16.16 9.13 -14.53
N ILE A 205 15.50 7.97 -14.31
CA ILE A 205 15.64 7.18 -13.08
C ILE A 205 17.03 6.51 -13.06
N PRO A 206 17.91 6.87 -12.10
CA PRO A 206 19.31 6.42 -12.12
C PRO A 206 19.57 5.14 -11.31
N TYR A 207 18.59 4.68 -10.53
CA TYR A 207 18.76 3.54 -9.61
C TYR A 207 18.31 2.21 -10.25
N PRO A 208 18.85 1.07 -9.76
CA PRO A 208 18.51 -0.26 -10.24
C PRO A 208 17.02 -0.54 -10.30
N GLN A 209 16.63 -1.36 -11.30
CA GLN A 209 15.24 -1.73 -11.50
C GLN A 209 15.10 -3.25 -11.64
N MET A 210 14.14 -3.81 -10.92
CA MET A 210 13.65 -5.16 -11.09
C MET A 210 12.43 -5.10 -12.01
N LEU A 211 12.67 -5.41 -13.29
CA LEU A 211 11.63 -5.38 -14.32
C LEU A 211 10.73 -6.62 -14.25
N ASN A 212 9.49 -6.47 -14.73
CA ASN A 212 8.54 -7.59 -14.89
C ASN A 212 8.21 -8.35 -13.59
N ALA A 213 8.28 -7.71 -12.42
CA ALA A 213 7.93 -8.37 -11.16
C ALA A 213 6.43 -8.71 -11.06
N GLN A 214 5.59 -8.08 -11.86
CA GLN A 214 4.15 -8.34 -11.94
C GLN A 214 3.51 -8.41 -10.53
N LYS A 215 2.99 -9.59 -10.14
CA LYS A 215 2.39 -9.82 -8.83
C LYS A 215 3.37 -10.37 -7.78
N ALA A 216 4.56 -10.84 -8.18
CA ALA A 216 5.45 -11.56 -7.28
C ALA A 216 5.77 -10.75 -6.00
N GLY A 217 6.17 -9.49 -6.16
CA GLY A 217 6.46 -8.62 -5.03
C GLY A 217 5.21 -8.17 -4.27
N SER A 218 4.13 -7.84 -4.97
CA SER A 218 2.88 -7.43 -4.32
C SER A 218 2.25 -8.55 -3.49
N ASP A 219 2.26 -9.78 -4.00
CA ASP A 219 1.74 -10.94 -3.28
C ASP A 219 2.63 -11.28 -2.06
N ALA A 220 3.97 -11.20 -2.21
CA ALA A 220 4.90 -11.46 -1.11
C ALA A 220 4.76 -10.48 0.06
N TYR A 221 4.35 -9.23 -0.20
CA TYR A 221 4.28 -8.15 0.78
C TYR A 221 2.85 -7.68 1.11
N GLY A 222 1.82 -8.34 0.58
CA GLY A 222 0.42 -7.96 0.78
C GLY A 222 0.11 -6.55 0.25
N ILE A 223 0.65 -6.22 -0.94
CA ILE A 223 0.48 -4.90 -1.55
C ILE A 223 -0.75 -4.92 -2.45
N SER A 224 -1.77 -4.17 -2.10
CA SER A 224 -2.99 -3.98 -2.90
C SER A 224 -3.05 -2.64 -3.62
N GLY A 225 -2.09 -1.75 -3.37
CA GLY A 225 -2.02 -0.42 -4.01
C GLY A 225 -0.59 0.12 -4.05
N ILE A 226 -0.27 0.84 -5.12
CA ILE A 226 1.02 1.50 -5.34
C ILE A 226 0.86 3.03 -5.42
N PRO A 227 1.92 3.81 -5.09
CA PRO A 227 3.25 3.38 -4.71
C PRO A 227 3.28 2.67 -3.36
N GLN A 228 4.21 1.72 -3.16
CA GLN A 228 4.52 1.18 -1.87
C GLN A 228 6.04 1.23 -1.67
N ILE A 229 6.49 2.01 -0.70
CA ILE A 229 7.91 2.22 -0.45
C ILE A 229 8.27 1.62 0.89
N ILE A 230 9.23 0.68 0.87
CA ILE A 230 9.67 -0.10 2.03
C ILE A 230 11.18 0.06 2.19
N LEU A 231 11.63 0.39 3.40
CA LEU A 231 13.05 0.45 3.75
C LEU A 231 13.45 -0.82 4.49
N PHE A 232 14.47 -1.49 3.96
CA PHE A 232 15.09 -2.67 4.55
C PHE A 232 16.44 -2.31 5.18
N GLY A 233 16.73 -2.94 6.32
CA GLY A 233 18.00 -2.80 7.03
C GLY A 233 19.12 -3.68 6.42
N PRO A 234 20.37 -3.47 6.86
CA PRO A 234 21.53 -4.24 6.41
C PRO A 234 21.41 -5.75 6.67
N ASP A 235 20.67 -6.12 7.71
CA ASP A 235 20.38 -7.52 8.09
C ASP A 235 19.16 -8.11 7.34
N GLY A 236 18.51 -7.33 6.50
CA GLY A 236 17.31 -7.73 5.76
C GLY A 236 15.99 -7.56 6.49
N LYS A 237 16.00 -6.99 7.71
CA LYS A 237 14.75 -6.66 8.41
C LYS A 237 14.09 -5.42 7.79
N ILE A 238 12.77 -5.43 7.80
CA ILE A 238 11.96 -4.28 7.40
C ILE A 238 12.08 -3.20 8.48
N VAL A 239 12.65 -2.06 8.13
CA VAL A 239 12.84 -0.92 9.04
C VAL A 239 11.61 -0.03 9.05
N LYS A 240 11.05 0.24 7.86
CA LYS A 240 9.88 1.11 7.72
C LYS A 240 9.07 0.74 6.47
N ARG A 241 7.75 0.81 6.59
CA ARG A 241 6.80 0.67 5.47
C ARG A 241 6.07 1.98 5.21
N ASN A 242 5.38 2.05 4.09
CA ASN A 242 4.50 3.17 3.71
C ASN A 242 5.20 4.54 3.68
N LEU A 243 6.49 4.58 3.37
CA LEU A 243 7.24 5.84 3.26
C LEU A 243 6.71 6.69 2.09
N ARG A 244 6.57 8.02 2.32
CA ARG A 244 6.10 8.99 1.32
C ARG A 244 6.75 10.36 1.54
N GLY A 245 6.95 11.08 0.44
CA GLY A 245 7.37 12.48 0.46
C GLY A 245 8.61 12.73 1.32
N GLU A 246 8.57 13.75 2.16
CA GLU A 246 9.68 14.12 3.04
C GLU A 246 10.07 13.04 4.07
N ALA A 247 9.14 12.13 4.43
CA ALA A 247 9.42 11.06 5.38
C ALA A 247 10.49 10.10 4.85
N ILE A 248 10.63 9.95 3.52
CA ILE A 248 11.66 9.14 2.88
C ILE A 248 13.04 9.66 3.27
N GLU A 249 13.33 10.93 2.94
CA GLU A 249 14.63 11.53 3.23
C GLU A 249 14.91 11.61 4.74
N LYS A 250 13.92 12.04 5.54
CA LYS A 250 14.06 12.13 7.02
C LYS A 250 14.43 10.77 7.63
N THR A 251 13.82 9.69 7.16
CA THR A 251 14.10 8.34 7.67
C THR A 251 15.50 7.88 7.26
N VAL A 252 15.88 8.03 5.99
CA VAL A 252 17.21 7.64 5.49
C VAL A 252 18.31 8.44 6.16
N ALA A 253 18.16 9.77 6.25
CA ALA A 253 19.14 10.66 6.90
C ALA A 253 19.39 10.31 8.38
N LYS A 254 18.34 9.87 9.09
CA LYS A 254 18.46 9.46 10.50
C LYS A 254 19.30 8.19 10.69
N LEU A 255 19.24 7.27 9.73
CA LEU A 255 19.87 5.94 9.81
C LEU A 255 21.33 5.94 9.28
N LEU A 256 21.67 6.88 8.41
CA LEU A 256 22.98 6.95 7.75
C LEU A 256 23.94 7.99 8.38
N LYS A 257 23.54 8.57 9.51
CA LYS A 257 24.39 9.49 10.28
C LYS A 257 25.58 8.83 10.93
#